data_5091eb9be43b76a10a1a009fc41ec73c
#
_entry.id   5091eb9be43b76a10a1a009fc41ec73c
#
_cell.length_a   1.000
_cell.length_b   1.000
_cell.length_c   1.000
_cell.angle_alpha   90.00
_cell.angle_beta   90.00
_cell.angle_gamma   90.00
#
_symmetry.space_group_name_H-M   'P 1'
#
loop_
_entity.id
_entity.type
_entity.pdbx_description
1 polymer ?
#
loop_
_entity_poly.entity_id
_entity_poly.type
_entity_poly.pdbx_seq_one_letter_code
_entity_poly.pdbx_strand_id
1 'polypeptide(L)'
;AIFLHGAYGDNQAINPKLAEVVRQWNDRYEFPKIILSRNDEFFEYVEKGFGDRLPTFRGSGGTYWEDGAGSSARETTLVRNAHESVANGEKLLTLARRIDPAIGYPAGAIDSAWRNCLLYDEHTWGAYCSIDQPESEFTKSQWKIKAQFAVDADRGGKAVCDQGVRALASLVRTDGRSLLVVNPTSWPRTDILRVILPEGTTIAEPGVAT
;
A
#
# COMPACT_ATOMS: atom_id res chain seq x y z
N ALA A 1 9.45 -30.71 -15.88
CA ALA A 1 8.06 -30.25 -16.00
C ALA A 1 8.03 -28.82 -16.57
N ILE A 2 6.96 -28.50 -17.23
CA ILE A 2 6.70 -27.14 -17.75
C ILE A 2 5.34 -26.72 -17.21
N PHE A 3 5.27 -25.53 -16.61
CA PHE A 3 4.02 -24.93 -16.20
C PHE A 3 3.41 -24.18 -17.41
N LEU A 4 2.20 -24.59 -17.81
CA LEU A 4 1.47 -23.96 -18.88
C LEU A 4 0.26 -23.25 -18.32
N HIS A 5 0.10 -22.01 -18.70
CA HIS A 5 -1.08 -21.22 -18.34
C HIS A 5 -2.22 -21.51 -19.31
N GLY A 6 -3.43 -21.68 -18.79
CA GLY A 6 -4.61 -22.03 -19.61
C GLY A 6 -5.22 -20.88 -20.41
N ALA A 7 -4.64 -19.70 -20.37
CA ALA A 7 -5.09 -18.53 -21.12
C ALA A 7 -3.99 -18.02 -22.06
N TYR A 8 -4.39 -17.49 -23.22
CA TYR A 8 -3.47 -17.04 -24.27
C TYR A 8 -2.88 -15.65 -24.01
N GLY A 9 -3.47 -14.91 -23.11
CA GLY A 9 -3.07 -13.57 -22.76
C GLY A 9 -3.77 -13.08 -21.51
N ASP A 10 -3.47 -11.86 -21.12
CA ASP A 10 -4.05 -11.20 -19.97
C ASP A 10 -5.57 -10.99 -20.15
N ASN A 11 -6.31 -11.10 -19.06
CA ASN A 11 -7.78 -10.88 -19.01
C ASN A 11 -8.60 -11.76 -19.99
N GLN A 12 -8.08 -12.92 -20.33
CA GLN A 12 -8.79 -13.86 -21.21
C GLN A 12 -9.80 -14.69 -20.43
N ALA A 13 -10.90 -15.04 -21.11
CA ALA A 13 -11.86 -15.98 -20.57
C ALA A 13 -11.25 -17.38 -20.42
N ILE A 14 -11.61 -18.06 -19.33
CA ILE A 14 -11.20 -19.44 -19.12
C ILE A 14 -11.84 -20.33 -20.20
N ASN A 15 -11.02 -21.13 -20.89
CA ASN A 15 -11.51 -22.09 -21.88
C ASN A 15 -12.10 -23.33 -21.20
N PRO A 16 -13.42 -23.52 -21.21
CA PRO A 16 -14.05 -24.66 -20.53
C PRO A 16 -13.73 -26.01 -21.24
N LYS A 17 -13.22 -25.97 -22.47
CA LYS A 17 -12.86 -27.18 -23.23
C LYS A 17 -11.45 -27.67 -22.93
N LEU A 18 -10.69 -26.99 -22.08
CA LEU A 18 -9.29 -27.33 -21.82
C LEU A 18 -9.14 -28.77 -21.28
N ALA A 19 -10.05 -29.20 -20.41
CA ALA A 19 -10.05 -30.56 -19.87
C ALA A 19 -10.21 -31.62 -20.98
N GLU A 20 -11.10 -31.37 -21.93
CA GLU A 20 -11.33 -32.26 -23.05
C GLU A 20 -10.12 -32.31 -24.00
N VAL A 21 -9.49 -31.16 -24.25
CA VAL A 21 -8.26 -31.09 -25.06
C VAL A 21 -7.15 -31.91 -24.41
N VAL A 22 -6.96 -31.80 -23.09
CA VAL A 22 -5.97 -32.57 -22.34
C VAL A 22 -6.27 -34.06 -22.38
N ARG A 23 -7.54 -34.46 -22.24
CA ARG A 23 -7.95 -35.85 -22.35
C ARG A 23 -7.62 -36.43 -23.73
N GLN A 24 -8.04 -35.75 -24.81
CA GLN A 24 -7.78 -36.16 -26.19
C GLN A 24 -6.29 -36.24 -26.52
N TRP A 25 -5.49 -35.31 -26.00
CA TRP A 25 -4.05 -35.35 -26.14
C TRP A 25 -3.47 -36.62 -25.49
N ASN A 26 -3.82 -36.86 -24.23
CA ASN A 26 -3.30 -37.99 -23.47
C ASN A 26 -3.77 -39.35 -23.99
N ASP A 27 -4.91 -39.40 -24.67
CA ASP A 27 -5.41 -40.62 -25.36
C ASP A 27 -4.61 -40.91 -26.62
N ARG A 28 -4.13 -39.85 -27.30
CA ARG A 28 -3.44 -39.96 -28.57
C ARG A 28 -1.93 -40.08 -28.46
N TYR A 29 -1.35 -39.41 -27.45
CA TYR A 29 0.10 -39.31 -27.28
C TYR A 29 0.54 -39.81 -25.90
N GLU A 30 1.58 -40.63 -25.89
CA GLU A 30 2.19 -41.14 -24.65
C GLU A 30 3.07 -40.04 -23.99
N PHE A 31 3.73 -39.23 -24.80
CA PHE A 31 4.64 -38.15 -24.34
C PHE A 31 4.53 -36.92 -25.24
N PRO A 32 4.62 -35.70 -24.67
CA PRO A 32 4.56 -35.38 -23.23
C PRO A 32 3.17 -35.63 -22.63
N LYS A 33 3.13 -36.05 -21.38
CA LYS A 33 1.88 -36.18 -20.61
C LYS A 33 1.44 -34.81 -20.12
N ILE A 34 0.19 -34.44 -20.36
CA ILE A 34 -0.40 -33.19 -19.86
C ILE A 34 -1.26 -33.48 -18.64
N ILE A 35 -1.04 -32.72 -17.58
CA ILE A 35 -1.76 -32.86 -16.31
C ILE A 35 -2.47 -31.53 -16.03
N LEU A 36 -3.79 -31.60 -15.86
CA LEU A 36 -4.52 -30.49 -15.27
C LEU A 36 -4.29 -30.49 -13.78
N SER A 37 -3.70 -29.43 -13.29
CA SER A 37 -3.40 -29.30 -11.86
C SER A 37 -3.72 -27.90 -11.35
N ARG A 38 -3.73 -27.75 -10.05
CA ARG A 38 -3.70 -26.44 -9.40
C ARG A 38 -2.26 -25.92 -9.34
N ASN A 39 -2.10 -24.63 -9.13
CA ASN A 39 -0.78 -24.01 -9.06
C ASN A 39 0.09 -24.63 -7.95
N ASP A 40 -0.49 -24.87 -6.77
CA ASP A 40 0.18 -25.45 -5.62
C ASP A 40 0.78 -26.83 -5.94
N GLU A 41 0.06 -27.70 -6.66
CA GLU A 41 0.55 -29.03 -7.06
C GLU A 41 1.80 -28.97 -7.94
N PHE A 42 1.88 -27.99 -8.84
CA PHE A 42 3.08 -27.77 -9.65
C PHE A 42 4.27 -27.33 -8.79
N PHE A 43 4.06 -26.35 -7.90
CA PHE A 43 5.12 -25.87 -7.02
C PHE A 43 5.59 -26.95 -6.05
N GLU A 44 4.67 -27.73 -5.46
CA GLU A 44 5.05 -28.89 -4.63
C GLU A 44 5.88 -29.91 -5.41
N TYR A 45 5.52 -30.21 -6.65
CA TYR A 45 6.30 -31.12 -7.50
C TYR A 45 7.72 -30.58 -7.71
N VAL A 46 7.85 -29.30 -8.00
CA VAL A 46 9.15 -28.66 -8.23
C VAL A 46 9.98 -28.63 -6.94
N GLU A 47 9.39 -28.25 -5.82
CA GLU A 47 10.08 -28.21 -4.53
C GLU A 47 10.55 -29.60 -4.08
N LYS A 48 9.69 -30.60 -4.16
CA LYS A 48 10.04 -31.99 -3.78
C LYS A 48 11.11 -32.60 -4.70
N GLY A 49 11.05 -32.31 -6.00
CA GLY A 49 11.94 -32.93 -6.97
C GLY A 49 13.24 -32.17 -7.24
N PHE A 50 13.24 -30.87 -6.98
CA PHE A 50 14.31 -29.97 -7.45
C PHE A 50 14.68 -28.88 -6.44
N GLY A 51 14.07 -28.84 -5.27
CA GLY A 51 14.25 -27.76 -4.30
C GLY A 51 15.70 -27.42 -3.98
N ASP A 52 16.55 -28.44 -3.79
CA ASP A 52 17.99 -28.29 -3.50
C ASP A 52 18.79 -27.68 -4.66
N ARG A 53 18.19 -27.64 -5.86
CA ARG A 53 18.84 -27.11 -7.09
C ARG A 53 18.30 -25.78 -7.52
N LEU A 54 17.26 -25.27 -6.86
CA LEU A 54 16.68 -23.98 -7.17
C LEU A 54 17.57 -22.86 -6.65
N PRO A 55 17.86 -21.83 -7.48
CA PRO A 55 18.59 -20.68 -6.99
C PRO A 55 17.74 -19.88 -6.00
N THR A 56 18.38 -19.38 -4.96
CA THR A 56 17.73 -18.48 -4.00
C THR A 56 17.91 -17.04 -4.44
N PHE A 57 16.81 -16.33 -4.62
CA PHE A 57 16.77 -14.89 -4.86
C PHE A 57 16.25 -14.16 -3.62
N ARG A 58 16.82 -12.99 -3.36
CA ARG A 58 16.37 -12.09 -2.29
C ARG A 58 16.08 -10.73 -2.87
N GLY A 59 14.95 -10.16 -2.49
CA GLY A 59 14.49 -8.86 -2.97
C GLY A 59 13.01 -8.87 -3.28
N SER A 60 12.48 -7.74 -3.72
CA SER A 60 11.07 -7.57 -4.06
C SER A 60 10.67 -8.26 -5.37
N GLY A 61 11.65 -8.62 -6.18
CA GLY A 61 11.40 -9.17 -7.51
C GLY A 61 10.98 -8.15 -8.57
N GLY A 62 10.86 -6.87 -8.22
CA GLY A 62 10.49 -5.74 -9.06
C GLY A 62 9.55 -6.05 -10.23
N THR A 63 8.58 -5.21 -10.47
CA THR A 63 7.66 -5.43 -11.57
C THR A 63 7.72 -4.33 -12.63
N TYR A 64 7.33 -4.66 -13.81
CA TYR A 64 7.27 -3.77 -14.96
C TYR A 64 6.38 -2.52 -14.75
N TRP A 65 5.35 -2.61 -13.90
CA TRP A 65 4.39 -1.53 -13.67
C TRP A 65 4.89 -0.41 -12.75
N GLU A 66 6.03 -0.56 -12.12
CA GLU A 66 6.59 0.42 -11.18
C GLU A 66 7.01 1.74 -11.84
N ASP A 67 7.25 1.74 -13.13
CA ASP A 67 7.54 2.94 -13.92
C ASP A 67 6.38 3.95 -13.91
N GLY A 68 5.15 3.50 -13.71
CA GLY A 68 3.99 4.36 -13.53
C GLY A 68 4.09 5.32 -12.34
N ALA A 69 4.78 4.92 -11.28
CA ALA A 69 5.07 5.80 -10.14
C ALA A 69 5.93 7.00 -10.54
N GLY A 70 6.85 6.82 -11.49
CA GLY A 70 7.69 7.90 -12.01
C GLY A 70 6.93 8.94 -12.81
N SER A 71 5.93 8.52 -13.58
CA SER A 71 5.10 9.42 -14.39
C SER A 71 4.08 10.23 -13.56
N SER A 72 3.80 9.83 -12.32
CA SER A 72 2.93 10.52 -11.36
C SER A 72 3.64 10.84 -10.04
N ALA A 73 4.86 11.32 -10.10
CA ALA A 73 5.72 11.52 -8.92
C ALA A 73 5.09 12.39 -7.82
N ARG A 74 4.33 13.44 -8.20
CA ARG A 74 3.62 14.30 -7.25
C ARG A 74 2.55 13.53 -6.49
N GLU A 75 1.67 12.86 -7.21
CA GLU A 75 0.57 12.08 -6.65
C GLU A 75 1.09 10.90 -5.82
N THR A 76 2.13 10.24 -6.29
CA THR A 76 2.83 9.18 -5.54
C THR A 76 3.37 9.70 -4.21
N THR A 77 3.94 10.93 -4.19
CA THR A 77 4.40 11.56 -2.95
C THR A 77 3.25 11.83 -1.99
N LEU A 78 2.11 12.32 -2.49
CA LEU A 78 0.92 12.56 -1.65
C LEU A 78 0.43 11.26 -1.00
N VAL A 79 0.35 10.18 -1.77
CA VAL A 79 -0.14 8.90 -1.25
C VAL A 79 0.84 8.27 -0.28
N ARG A 80 2.14 8.32 -0.54
CA ARG A 80 3.15 7.86 0.43
C ARG A 80 3.06 8.59 1.76
N ASN A 81 2.88 9.91 1.73
CA ASN A 81 2.65 10.69 2.93
C ASN A 81 1.32 10.33 3.60
N ALA A 82 0.29 10.03 2.82
CA ALA A 82 -1.00 9.59 3.33
C ALA A 82 -0.91 8.27 4.08
N HIS A 83 -0.19 7.27 3.54
CA HIS A 83 0.04 5.98 4.21
C HIS A 83 0.62 6.18 5.61
N GLU A 84 1.68 6.97 5.73
CA GLU A 84 2.29 7.28 7.01
C GLU A 84 1.33 8.04 7.95
N SER A 85 0.63 9.01 7.42
CA SER A 85 -0.29 9.85 8.21
C SER A 85 -1.48 9.04 8.73
N VAL A 86 -2.11 8.22 7.89
CA VAL A 86 -3.24 7.38 8.33
C VAL A 86 -2.77 6.37 9.37
N ALA A 87 -1.71 5.63 9.09
CA ALA A 87 -1.18 4.61 10.00
C ALA A 87 -0.77 5.20 11.36
N ASN A 88 -0.14 6.37 11.36
CA ASN A 88 0.21 7.06 12.61
C ASN A 88 -1.04 7.57 13.34
N GLY A 89 -2.00 8.15 12.60
CA GLY A 89 -3.25 8.60 13.19
C GLY A 89 -4.04 7.47 13.86
N GLU A 90 -4.13 6.31 13.22
CA GLU A 90 -4.76 5.11 13.82
C GLU A 90 -4.08 4.69 15.12
N LYS A 91 -2.75 4.63 15.13
CA LYS A 91 -1.97 4.29 16.34
C LYS A 91 -2.23 5.28 17.47
N LEU A 92 -2.13 6.58 17.17
CA LEU A 92 -2.30 7.64 18.16
C LEU A 92 -3.72 7.65 18.73
N LEU A 93 -4.74 7.49 17.89
CA LEU A 93 -6.15 7.40 18.30
C LEU A 93 -6.39 6.13 19.15
N THR A 94 -5.82 5.01 18.75
CA THR A 94 -5.92 3.76 19.51
C THR A 94 -5.29 3.90 20.90
N LEU A 95 -4.10 4.50 20.98
CA LEU A 95 -3.41 4.77 22.25
C LEU A 95 -4.22 5.74 23.12
N ALA A 96 -4.68 6.86 22.55
CA ALA A 96 -5.49 7.83 23.27
C ALA A 96 -6.77 7.19 23.84
N ARG A 97 -7.46 6.41 23.05
CA ARG A 97 -8.67 5.70 23.44
C ARG A 97 -8.43 4.60 24.46
N ARG A 98 -7.24 4.01 24.46
CA ARG A 98 -6.85 3.03 25.49
C ARG A 98 -6.72 3.68 26.87
N ILE A 99 -6.34 4.95 26.91
CA ILE A 99 -6.22 5.75 28.13
C ILE A 99 -7.59 6.30 28.54
N ASP A 100 -8.31 6.89 27.58
CA ASP A 100 -9.65 7.42 27.79
C ASP A 100 -10.64 6.86 26.73
N PRO A 101 -11.48 5.89 27.10
CA PRO A 101 -12.45 5.28 26.20
C PRO A 101 -13.52 6.26 25.64
N ALA A 102 -13.68 7.44 26.24
CA ALA A 102 -14.61 8.47 25.78
C ALA A 102 -14.12 9.17 24.48
N ILE A 103 -12.83 9.05 24.17
CA ILE A 103 -12.26 9.60 22.93
C ILE A 103 -12.86 8.89 21.72
N GLY A 104 -13.43 9.66 20.81
CA GLY A 104 -14.02 9.14 19.57
C GLY A 104 -12.97 8.52 18.65
N TYR A 105 -13.36 7.46 17.95
CA TYR A 105 -12.54 6.81 16.93
C TYR A 105 -13.21 6.98 15.56
N PRO A 106 -12.65 7.77 14.64
CA PRO A 106 -13.28 8.11 13.38
C PRO A 106 -13.10 6.99 12.33
N ALA A 107 -13.62 5.81 12.60
CA ALA A 107 -13.44 4.62 11.74
C ALA A 107 -13.77 4.90 10.26
N GLY A 108 -14.89 5.60 9.99
CA GLY A 108 -15.27 5.91 8.60
C GLY A 108 -14.31 6.85 7.87
N ALA A 109 -13.68 7.81 8.60
CA ALA A 109 -12.68 8.69 8.01
C ALA A 109 -11.37 7.95 7.73
N ILE A 110 -10.97 7.06 8.62
CA ILE A 110 -9.80 6.18 8.48
C ILE A 110 -10.00 5.26 7.26
N ASP A 111 -11.13 4.57 7.20
CA ASP A 111 -11.48 3.68 6.09
C ASP A 111 -11.49 4.42 4.75
N SER A 112 -12.07 5.62 4.71
CA SER A 112 -12.08 6.46 3.50
C SER A 112 -10.68 6.87 3.06
N ALA A 113 -9.80 7.22 4.00
CA ALA A 113 -8.42 7.58 3.69
C ALA A 113 -7.64 6.38 3.14
N TRP A 114 -7.73 5.21 3.78
CA TRP A 114 -7.14 3.97 3.29
C TRP A 114 -7.68 3.56 1.93
N ARG A 115 -9.00 3.66 1.74
CA ARG A 115 -9.62 3.35 0.45
C ARG A 115 -9.04 4.21 -0.68
N ASN A 116 -8.84 5.50 -0.45
CA ASN A 116 -8.24 6.38 -1.45
C ASN A 116 -6.76 6.02 -1.72
N CYS A 117 -5.99 5.64 -0.70
CA CYS A 117 -4.65 5.10 -0.89
C CYS A 117 -4.68 3.86 -1.80
N LEU A 118 -5.49 2.87 -1.48
CA LEU A 118 -5.58 1.62 -2.22
C LEU A 118 -6.07 1.81 -3.67
N LEU A 119 -6.99 2.74 -3.90
CA LEU A 119 -7.48 3.05 -5.25
C LEU A 119 -6.42 3.78 -6.10
N TYR A 120 -5.52 4.51 -5.47
CA TYR A 120 -4.38 5.08 -6.16
C TYR A 120 -3.28 4.04 -6.42
N ASP A 121 -2.98 3.19 -5.44
CA ASP A 121 -1.91 2.21 -5.47
C ASP A 121 -2.23 0.96 -6.31
N GLU A 122 -3.44 0.85 -6.84
CA GLU A 122 -3.79 -0.29 -7.65
C GLU A 122 -2.83 -0.42 -8.86
N HIS A 123 -2.67 -1.61 -9.38
CA HIS A 123 -1.59 -2.01 -10.28
C HIS A 123 -1.47 -1.25 -11.61
N THR A 124 -2.50 -0.52 -12.05
CA THR A 124 -2.46 0.21 -13.32
C THR A 124 -1.72 1.54 -13.23
N TRP A 125 -1.48 2.04 -12.05
CA TRP A 125 -0.73 3.26 -11.71
C TRP A 125 -1.26 4.54 -12.34
N GLY A 126 -1.30 4.66 -13.59
CA GLY A 126 -1.65 5.86 -14.32
C GLY A 126 -2.91 5.70 -15.15
N ALA A 127 -2.82 6.14 -16.39
CA ALA A 127 -3.90 6.07 -17.36
C ALA A 127 -3.53 5.14 -18.50
N TYR A 128 -4.50 4.38 -19.00
CA TYR A 128 -4.35 3.63 -20.24
C TYR A 128 -3.97 4.58 -21.39
N CYS A 129 -3.10 4.15 -22.26
CA CYS A 129 -2.53 4.95 -23.36
C CYS A 129 -1.74 6.20 -22.94
N SER A 130 -1.23 6.26 -21.70
CA SER A 130 -0.46 7.41 -21.21
C SER A 130 0.86 7.62 -21.96
N ILE A 131 1.42 6.60 -22.60
CA ILE A 131 2.62 6.69 -23.43
C ILE A 131 2.26 7.08 -24.86
N ASP A 132 1.32 6.36 -25.48
CA ASP A 132 1.01 6.51 -26.91
C ASP A 132 0.10 7.71 -27.20
N GLN A 133 -0.80 8.06 -26.28
CA GLN A 133 -1.81 9.11 -26.46
C GLN A 133 -1.95 9.96 -25.18
N PRO A 134 -0.88 10.58 -24.66
CA PRO A 134 -0.91 11.30 -23.38
C PRO A 134 -1.89 12.48 -23.40
N GLU A 135 -2.08 13.11 -24.55
CA GLU A 135 -2.91 14.30 -24.71
C GLU A 135 -4.38 13.99 -25.02
N SER A 136 -4.76 12.73 -25.19
CA SER A 136 -6.16 12.39 -25.46
C SER A 136 -7.04 12.67 -24.24
N GLU A 137 -8.30 13.07 -24.47
CA GLU A 137 -9.27 13.31 -23.39
C GLU A 137 -9.55 12.04 -22.59
N PHE A 138 -9.46 10.88 -23.23
CA PHE A 138 -9.58 9.59 -22.55
C PHE A 138 -8.47 9.40 -21.50
N THR A 139 -7.21 9.63 -21.86
CA THR A 139 -6.07 9.55 -20.95
C THR A 139 -6.15 10.59 -19.82
N LYS A 140 -6.42 11.85 -20.19
CA LYS A 140 -6.54 12.95 -19.21
C LYS A 140 -7.66 12.74 -18.22
N SER A 141 -8.80 12.20 -18.64
CA SER A 141 -9.92 11.94 -17.73
C SER A 141 -9.59 10.87 -16.70
N GLN A 142 -8.87 9.82 -17.08
CA GLN A 142 -8.38 8.80 -16.15
C GLN A 142 -7.39 9.39 -15.15
N TRP A 143 -6.41 10.16 -15.63
CA TRP A 143 -5.46 10.86 -14.76
C TRP A 143 -6.15 11.76 -13.75
N LYS A 144 -7.16 12.49 -14.15
CA LYS A 144 -7.93 13.35 -13.24
C LYS A 144 -8.54 12.55 -12.10
N ILE A 145 -9.11 11.37 -12.38
CA ILE A 145 -9.69 10.50 -11.36
C ILE A 145 -8.60 9.97 -10.42
N LYS A 146 -7.51 9.45 -10.98
CA LYS A 146 -6.39 8.90 -10.19
C LYS A 146 -5.74 9.95 -9.30
N ALA A 147 -5.45 11.12 -9.84
CA ALA A 147 -4.90 12.22 -9.07
C ALA A 147 -5.82 12.65 -7.91
N GLN A 148 -7.14 12.58 -8.10
CA GLN A 148 -8.10 12.91 -7.04
C GLN A 148 -8.02 11.94 -5.88
N PHE A 149 -7.84 10.64 -6.11
CA PHE A 149 -7.61 9.68 -5.02
C PHE A 149 -6.39 10.05 -4.19
N ALA A 150 -5.28 10.44 -4.82
CA ALA A 150 -4.07 10.85 -4.12
C ALA A 150 -4.29 12.09 -3.25
N VAL A 151 -4.98 13.11 -3.79
CA VAL A 151 -5.31 14.34 -3.06
C VAL A 151 -6.24 14.05 -1.87
N ASP A 152 -7.24 13.20 -2.06
CA ASP A 152 -8.18 12.85 -1.00
C ASP A 152 -7.54 11.96 0.07
N ALA A 153 -6.63 11.07 -0.32
CA ALA A 153 -5.83 10.28 0.60
C ALA A 153 -4.95 11.17 1.50
N ASP A 154 -4.21 12.10 0.91
CA ASP A 154 -3.33 13.02 1.66
C ASP A 154 -4.13 13.88 2.64
N ARG A 155 -5.23 14.48 2.18
CA ARG A 155 -6.12 15.29 3.03
C ARG A 155 -6.72 14.47 4.16
N GLY A 156 -7.28 13.30 3.86
CA GLY A 156 -7.87 12.41 4.85
C GLY A 156 -6.85 11.90 5.87
N GLY A 157 -5.68 11.47 5.38
CA GLY A 157 -4.60 10.99 6.24
C GLY A 157 -4.10 12.05 7.22
N LYS A 158 -3.86 13.27 6.74
CA LYS A 158 -3.49 14.41 7.60
C LYS A 158 -4.56 14.70 8.66
N ALA A 159 -5.82 14.71 8.28
CA ALA A 159 -6.92 14.97 9.22
C ALA A 159 -6.98 13.90 10.32
N VAL A 160 -6.82 12.63 9.99
CA VAL A 160 -6.78 11.52 10.95
C VAL A 160 -5.56 11.63 11.86
N CYS A 161 -4.38 11.92 11.31
CA CYS A 161 -3.16 12.11 12.09
C CYS A 161 -3.29 13.28 13.08
N ASP A 162 -3.76 14.43 12.60
CA ASP A 162 -3.98 15.62 13.43
C ASP A 162 -4.99 15.37 14.55
N GLN A 163 -6.04 14.59 14.28
CA GLN A 163 -7.00 14.18 15.30
C GLN A 163 -6.34 13.29 16.35
N GLY A 164 -5.49 12.36 15.94
CA GLY A 164 -4.73 11.49 16.83
C GLY A 164 -3.76 12.26 17.73
N VAL A 165 -3.02 13.19 17.14
CA VAL A 165 -2.10 14.08 17.90
C VAL A 165 -2.86 14.89 18.94
N ARG A 166 -3.99 15.53 18.54
CA ARG A 166 -4.82 16.30 19.46
C ARG A 166 -5.42 15.45 20.58
N ALA A 167 -5.87 14.25 20.24
CA ALA A 167 -6.42 13.32 21.24
C ALA A 167 -5.39 12.94 22.29
N LEU A 168 -4.16 12.61 21.90
CA LEU A 168 -3.09 12.35 22.87
C LEU A 168 -2.69 13.60 23.64
N ALA A 169 -2.55 14.74 22.97
CA ALA A 169 -2.21 16.00 23.62
C ALA A 169 -3.20 16.39 24.71
N SER A 170 -4.50 16.12 24.52
CA SER A 170 -5.53 16.41 25.54
C SER A 170 -5.41 15.57 26.81
N LEU A 171 -4.69 14.46 26.77
CA LEU A 171 -4.45 13.57 27.91
C LEU A 171 -3.20 13.91 28.70
N VAL A 172 -2.32 14.74 28.13
CA VAL A 172 -1.06 15.14 28.78
C VAL A 172 -1.30 16.38 29.65
N ARG A 173 -0.97 16.25 30.92
CA ARG A 173 -1.01 17.39 31.88
C ARG A 173 0.31 18.12 31.83
N THR A 174 0.27 19.43 31.67
CA THR A 174 1.46 20.29 31.64
C THR A 174 1.19 21.57 32.43
N ASP A 175 2.23 22.09 33.08
CA ASP A 175 2.18 23.33 33.87
C ASP A 175 2.52 24.54 32.98
N GLY A 176 1.88 24.67 31.84
CA GLY A 176 2.10 25.76 30.90
C GLY A 176 2.16 25.32 29.45
N ARG A 177 2.70 26.17 28.57
CA ARG A 177 2.90 25.83 27.16
C ARG A 177 3.97 24.76 27.02
N SER A 178 3.63 23.67 26.37
CA SER A 178 4.52 22.55 26.16
C SER A 178 4.46 22.05 24.73
N LEU A 179 5.55 21.49 24.25
CA LEU A 179 5.63 20.76 23.00
C LEU A 179 5.55 19.27 23.28
N LEU A 180 4.48 18.64 22.86
CA LEU A 180 4.38 17.17 22.91
C LEU A 180 5.03 16.58 21.66
N VAL A 181 6.01 15.73 21.87
CA VAL A 181 6.65 14.91 20.82
C VAL A 181 6.29 13.46 21.05
N VAL A 182 5.75 12.81 20.01
CA VAL A 182 5.35 11.42 20.10
C VAL A 182 6.10 10.61 19.06
N ASN A 183 6.70 9.51 19.50
CA ASN A 183 7.24 8.49 18.59
C ASN A 183 6.19 7.38 18.43
N PRO A 184 5.51 7.27 17.28
CA PRO A 184 4.47 6.26 17.07
C PRO A 184 5.04 4.88 16.64
N THR A 185 6.36 4.72 16.64
CA THR A 185 7.00 3.44 16.31
C THR A 185 7.26 2.61 17.57
N SER A 186 7.51 1.32 17.38
CA SER A 186 7.81 0.38 18.48
C SER A 186 9.30 0.32 18.86
N TRP A 187 10.11 1.26 18.36
CA TRP A 187 11.55 1.32 18.67
C TRP A 187 11.98 2.76 18.94
N PRO A 188 13.08 2.96 19.71
CA PRO A 188 13.65 4.29 19.93
C PRO A 188 14.11 4.94 18.62
N ARG A 189 13.92 6.25 18.50
CA ARG A 189 14.37 7.05 17.36
C ARG A 189 15.10 8.30 17.82
N THR A 190 16.08 8.71 17.03
CA THR A 190 16.65 10.06 17.04
C THR A 190 16.31 10.71 15.72
N ASP A 191 15.66 11.88 15.75
CA ASP A 191 15.21 12.55 14.54
C ASP A 191 15.25 14.08 14.73
N ILE A 192 15.17 14.82 13.63
CA ILE A 192 15.11 16.28 13.63
C ILE A 192 13.65 16.71 13.58
N LEU A 193 13.23 17.46 14.59
CA LEU A 193 11.91 18.07 14.61
C LEU A 193 12.00 19.53 14.11
N ARG A 194 11.09 19.87 13.19
CA ARG A 194 10.89 21.27 12.76
C ARG A 194 9.60 21.76 13.41
N VAL A 195 9.72 22.76 14.25
CA VAL A 195 8.58 23.35 14.96
C VAL A 195 8.55 24.84 14.69
N ILE A 196 7.38 25.35 14.35
CA ILE A 196 7.14 26.79 14.23
C ILE A 196 6.70 27.27 15.61
N LEU A 197 7.54 28.02 16.26
CA LEU A 197 7.22 28.65 17.55
C LEU A 197 6.65 30.04 17.36
N PRO A 198 5.72 30.49 18.22
CA PRO A 198 5.31 31.88 18.25
C PRO A 198 6.52 32.81 18.47
N GLU A 199 6.46 34.01 17.93
CA GLU A 199 7.52 35.01 18.09
C GLU A 199 7.83 35.25 19.57
N GLY A 200 9.12 35.34 19.93
CA GLY A 200 9.57 35.49 21.29
C GLY A 200 9.50 34.25 22.18
N THR A 201 9.18 33.09 21.62
CA THR A 201 9.16 31.82 22.35
C THR A 201 10.47 31.05 22.14
N THR A 202 11.06 30.58 23.21
CA THR A 202 12.22 29.65 23.19
C THR A 202 11.83 28.32 23.84
N ILE A 203 12.42 27.23 23.37
CA ILE A 203 12.32 25.94 24.05
C ILE A 203 13.38 25.94 25.13
N ALA A 204 12.95 26.02 26.39
CA ALA A 204 13.82 25.69 27.51
C ALA A 204 13.99 24.19 27.57
N GLU A 205 15.02 23.61 27.98
CA GLU A 205 15.40 22.20 27.96
C GLU A 205 14.33 21.16 27.58
N PRO A 206 14.59 20.23 26.66
CA PRO A 206 13.65 19.17 26.34
C PRO A 206 13.52 18.22 27.50
N GLY A 207 12.39 18.26 28.19
CA GLY A 207 12.01 17.22 29.15
C GLY A 207 11.67 15.96 28.37
N VAL A 208 12.41 14.87 28.53
CA VAL A 208 12.05 13.56 28.03
C VAL A 208 11.08 12.93 29.02
N ALA A 209 9.79 12.90 28.69
CA ALA A 209 8.85 12.02 29.40
C ALA A 209 9.07 10.60 28.87
N THR A 210 9.50 9.72 29.72
CA THR A 210 9.59 8.27 29.50
C THR A 210 8.23 7.60 29.71
#